data_9206e8b89dc571167aba201f769d06ea
#
_entry.id   9206e8b89dc571167aba201f769d06ea
#
_cell.length_a   1.000
_cell.length_b   1.000
_cell.length_c   1.000
_cell.angle_alpha   90.00
_cell.angle_beta   90.00
_cell.angle_gamma   90.00
#
_symmetry.space_group_name_H-M   'P 1'
#
loop_
_entity.id
_entity.type
_entity.pdbx_description
1 polymer ?
#
loop_
_entity_poly.entity_id
_entity_poly.type
_entity_poly.pdbx_seq_one_letter_code
_entity_poly.pdbx_strand_id
1 'polypeptide(L)'
;MSLQAVKVGDVVITTDVNRKGHRREAVTAVGRKYITAGRKYDIKTGGGTGPWASHYRAYTEAQWVRREAEDALYAALVRVDHRAVAVMSDDEIRTLTVTLQGVAARLEKAK
;
A
#
# COMPACT_ATOMS: atom_id res chain seq x y z
N MET A 1 6.20 4.24 -5.76
CA MET A 1 4.81 4.68 -5.62
C MET A 1 4.69 6.10 -6.12
N SER A 2 3.70 6.42 -6.94
CA SER A 2 3.67 7.71 -7.62
C SER A 2 2.25 8.28 -7.65
N LEU A 3 2.17 9.60 -7.56
CA LEU A 3 0.93 10.36 -7.68
C LEU A 3 0.83 11.08 -9.04
N GLN A 4 1.61 10.65 -10.03
CA GLN A 4 1.73 11.34 -11.33
C GLN A 4 0.41 11.44 -12.10
N ALA A 5 -0.47 10.48 -11.96
CA ALA A 5 -1.76 10.46 -12.66
C ALA A 5 -2.86 11.25 -11.93
N VAL A 6 -2.56 11.79 -10.76
CA VAL A 6 -3.53 12.51 -9.94
C VAL A 6 -3.80 13.90 -10.51
N LYS A 7 -5.07 14.29 -10.55
CA LYS A 7 -5.54 15.59 -11.07
C LYS A 7 -6.33 16.33 -10.01
N VAL A 8 -6.46 17.64 -10.19
CA VAL A 8 -7.35 18.46 -9.35
C VAL A 8 -8.76 17.88 -9.39
N GLY A 9 -9.36 17.74 -8.22
CA GLY A 9 -10.69 17.13 -8.05
C GLY A 9 -10.66 15.63 -7.74
N ASP A 10 -9.55 14.95 -8.00
CA ASP A 10 -9.39 13.56 -7.58
C ASP A 10 -9.33 13.47 -6.05
N VAL A 11 -9.72 12.32 -5.52
CA VAL A 11 -9.63 12.03 -4.09
C VAL A 11 -8.42 11.13 -3.86
N VAL A 12 -7.59 11.51 -2.90
CA VAL A 12 -6.48 10.67 -2.43
C VAL A 12 -6.73 10.27 -0.98
N ILE A 13 -6.11 9.17 -0.56
CA ILE A 13 -6.16 8.72 0.82
C ILE A 13 -4.91 9.21 1.52
N THR A 14 -5.08 9.91 2.65
CA THR A 14 -3.98 10.48 3.42
C THR A 14 -3.87 9.81 4.77
N THR A 15 -2.64 9.62 5.22
CA THR A 15 -2.32 9.06 6.53
C THR A 15 -1.43 10.02 7.30
N ASP A 16 -1.54 9.95 8.63
CA ASP A 16 -0.74 10.73 9.57
C ASP A 16 -0.43 9.83 10.75
N VAL A 17 0.83 9.74 11.17
CA VAL A 17 1.25 8.89 12.28
C VAL A 17 0.59 9.29 13.61
N ASN A 18 0.13 10.53 13.72
CA ASN A 18 -0.53 11.04 14.92
C ASN A 18 -2.06 10.88 14.89
N ARG A 19 -2.59 10.23 13.86
CA ARG A 19 -4.02 10.06 13.65
C ARG A 19 -4.35 8.60 13.41
N LYS A 20 -5.37 8.11 14.09
CA LYS A 20 -5.89 6.76 13.82
C LYS A 20 -6.64 6.75 12.48
N GLY A 21 -6.37 5.72 11.68
CA GLY A 21 -7.04 5.54 10.41
C GLY A 21 -6.52 6.48 9.33
N HIS A 22 -7.30 6.59 8.29
CA HIS A 22 -6.97 7.38 7.10
C HIS A 22 -8.11 8.33 6.78
N ARG A 23 -7.83 9.32 5.94
CA ARG A 23 -8.83 10.26 5.44
C ARG A 23 -8.82 10.29 3.93
N ARG A 24 -9.99 10.62 3.36
CA ARG A 24 -10.12 10.95 1.94
C ARG A 24 -10.06 12.45 1.80
N GLU A 25 -9.13 12.94 0.99
CA GLU A 25 -8.89 14.36 0.78
C GLU A 25 -8.98 14.67 -0.71
N ALA A 26 -9.69 15.75 -1.05
CA ALA A 26 -9.73 16.21 -2.43
C ALA A 26 -8.44 16.93 -2.80
N VAL A 27 -7.92 16.66 -3.99
CA VAL A 27 -6.76 17.34 -4.53
C VAL A 27 -7.19 18.71 -5.02
N THR A 28 -6.59 19.76 -4.47
CA THR A 28 -6.93 21.15 -4.79
C THR A 28 -5.92 21.82 -5.72
N ALA A 29 -4.71 21.29 -5.81
CA ALA A 29 -3.67 21.81 -6.69
C ALA A 29 -2.70 20.72 -7.09
N VAL A 30 -2.19 20.80 -8.32
CA VAL A 30 -1.16 19.89 -8.84
C VAL A 30 -0.04 20.71 -9.45
N GLY A 31 1.15 20.61 -8.90
CA GLY A 31 2.36 21.26 -9.42
C GLY A 31 3.31 20.23 -10.05
N ARG A 32 4.54 20.66 -10.31
CA ARG A 32 5.56 19.77 -10.90
C ARG A 32 6.08 18.72 -9.94
N LYS A 33 6.25 19.10 -8.66
CA LYS A 33 6.81 18.24 -7.62
C LYS A 33 5.78 17.78 -6.61
N TYR A 34 4.75 18.57 -6.39
CA TYR A 34 3.82 18.37 -5.27
C TYR A 34 2.38 18.45 -5.73
N ILE A 35 1.54 17.66 -5.06
CA ILE A 35 0.09 17.85 -5.05
C ILE A 35 -0.30 18.46 -3.70
N THR A 36 -1.42 19.17 -3.68
CA THR A 36 -2.03 19.68 -2.44
C THR A 36 -3.36 18.98 -2.20
N ALA A 37 -3.49 18.33 -1.06
CA ALA A 37 -4.71 17.69 -0.59
C ALA A 37 -4.76 17.87 0.93
N GLY A 38 -5.13 19.08 1.36
CA GLY A 38 -4.97 19.54 2.75
C GLY A 38 -3.53 19.88 3.10
N ARG A 39 -2.57 19.09 2.68
CA ARG A 39 -1.12 19.28 2.79
C ARG A 39 -0.48 19.07 1.44
N LYS A 40 0.79 19.41 1.33
CA LYS A 40 1.58 19.10 0.13
C LYS A 40 2.21 17.73 0.25
N TYR A 41 2.14 16.97 -0.84
CA TYR A 41 2.73 15.64 -0.94
C TYR A 41 3.58 15.54 -2.19
N ASP A 42 4.72 14.87 -2.08
CA ASP A 42 5.64 14.64 -3.20
C ASP A 42 4.99 13.72 -4.23
N ILE A 43 4.99 14.13 -5.49
CA ILE A 43 4.36 13.37 -6.58
C ILE A 43 5.06 12.03 -6.78
N LYS A 44 6.38 11.98 -6.66
CA LYS A 44 7.16 10.75 -6.92
C LYS A 44 6.99 9.72 -5.82
N THR A 45 6.95 10.15 -4.57
CA THR A 45 7.00 9.26 -3.42
C THR A 45 5.69 9.14 -2.67
N GLY A 46 4.79 10.11 -2.79
CA GLY A 46 3.58 10.22 -1.98
C GLY A 46 3.84 10.71 -0.56
N GLY A 47 5.09 10.97 -0.19
CA GLY A 47 5.44 11.46 1.14
C GLY A 47 5.09 12.92 1.37
N GLY A 48 4.96 13.32 2.63
CA GLY A 48 4.74 14.71 3.00
C GLY A 48 5.95 15.59 2.74
N THR A 49 5.85 16.85 3.14
CA THR A 49 6.91 17.85 2.98
C THR A 49 7.26 18.47 4.33
N GLY A 50 8.43 19.11 4.39
CA GLY A 50 8.88 19.84 5.57
C GLY A 50 9.54 18.95 6.63
N PRO A 51 9.75 19.47 7.85
CA PRO A 51 10.49 18.76 8.91
C PRO A 51 9.87 17.43 9.34
N TRP A 52 8.55 17.33 9.20
CA TRP A 52 7.77 16.13 9.61
C TRP A 52 7.28 15.33 8.40
N ALA A 53 8.01 15.41 7.28
CA ALA A 53 7.61 14.78 6.01
C ALA A 53 7.28 13.29 6.14
N SER A 54 8.05 12.54 6.93
CA SER A 54 7.85 11.11 7.13
C SER A 54 6.56 10.75 7.89
N HIS A 55 5.93 11.73 8.54
CA HIS A 55 4.69 11.51 9.31
C HIS A 55 3.44 11.48 8.43
N TYR A 56 3.54 11.93 7.18
CA TYR A 56 2.40 12.12 6.29
C TYR A 56 2.61 11.39 4.98
N ARG A 57 1.58 10.74 4.48
CA ARG A 57 1.60 10.13 3.15
C ARG A 57 0.25 10.26 2.47
N ALA A 58 0.30 10.32 1.14
CA ALA A 58 -0.88 10.27 0.29
C ALA A 58 -0.79 9.07 -0.66
N TYR A 59 -1.93 8.47 -0.93
CA TYR A 59 -2.06 7.30 -1.80
C TYR A 59 -3.21 7.54 -2.76
N THR A 60 -3.09 7.07 -3.99
CA THR A 60 -4.25 6.92 -4.86
C THR A 60 -5.16 5.81 -4.30
N GLU A 61 -6.40 5.75 -4.75
CA GLU A 61 -7.34 4.69 -4.36
C GLU A 61 -6.75 3.30 -4.64
N ALA A 62 -6.18 3.11 -5.83
CA ALA A 62 -5.58 1.83 -6.21
C ALA A 62 -4.38 1.46 -5.33
N GLN A 63 -3.53 2.43 -4.99
CA GLN A 63 -2.39 2.21 -4.09
C GLN A 63 -2.86 1.83 -2.68
N TRP A 64 -3.93 2.46 -2.21
CA TRP A 64 -4.49 2.16 -0.89
C TRP A 64 -5.08 0.76 -0.81
N VAL A 65 -5.85 0.37 -1.83
CA VAL A 65 -6.41 -1.00 -1.92
C VAL A 65 -5.28 -2.02 -1.92
N ARG A 66 -4.22 -1.77 -2.68
CA ARG A 66 -3.04 -2.64 -2.71
C ARG A 66 -2.37 -2.74 -1.34
N ARG A 67 -2.20 -1.61 -0.66
CA ARG A 67 -1.60 -1.57 0.68
C ARG A 67 -2.42 -2.36 1.69
N GLU A 68 -3.75 -2.20 1.68
CA GLU A 68 -4.63 -2.95 2.57
C GLU A 68 -4.52 -4.46 2.30
N ALA A 69 -4.44 -4.85 1.03
CA ALA A 69 -4.26 -6.27 0.66
C ALA A 69 -2.91 -6.81 1.14
N GLU A 70 -1.84 -6.04 1.00
CA GLU A 70 -0.51 -6.42 1.50
C GLU A 70 -0.51 -6.58 3.02
N ASP A 71 -1.08 -5.63 3.74
CA ASP A 71 -1.16 -5.68 5.20
C ASP A 71 -1.94 -6.91 5.68
N ALA A 72 -3.05 -7.22 5.01
CA ALA A 72 -3.84 -8.41 5.33
C ALA A 72 -3.06 -9.69 5.07
N LEU A 73 -2.29 -9.74 3.98
CA LEU A 73 -1.46 -10.89 3.66
C LEU A 73 -0.34 -11.08 4.69
N TYR A 74 0.37 -10.00 5.06
CA TYR A 74 1.41 -10.08 6.08
C TYR A 74 0.86 -10.56 7.42
N ALA A 75 -0.29 -10.04 7.83
CA ALA A 75 -0.95 -10.49 9.07
C ALA A 75 -1.30 -11.99 9.02
N ALA A 76 -1.77 -12.46 7.87
CA ALA A 76 -2.08 -13.88 7.69
C ALA A 76 -0.82 -14.75 7.72
N LEU A 77 0.25 -14.32 7.03
CA LEU A 77 1.51 -15.07 6.97
C LEU A 77 2.14 -15.26 8.35
N VAL A 78 2.05 -14.26 9.22
CA VAL A 78 2.58 -14.34 10.58
C VAL A 78 1.87 -15.42 11.40
N ARG A 79 0.60 -15.71 11.09
CA ARG A 79 -0.22 -16.67 11.81
C ARG A 79 -0.12 -18.10 11.27
N VAL A 80 0.43 -18.27 10.08
CA VAL A 80 0.51 -19.60 9.45
C VAL A 80 1.78 -20.31 9.90
N ASP A 81 1.62 -21.25 10.82
CA ASP A 81 2.68 -22.15 11.27
C ASP A 81 2.28 -23.59 10.97
N HIS A 82 3.07 -24.55 11.43
CA HIS A 82 2.80 -25.97 11.19
C HIS A 82 1.44 -26.43 11.77
N ARG A 83 0.94 -25.77 12.83
CA ARG A 83 -0.38 -26.09 13.40
C ARG A 83 -1.50 -25.61 12.48
N ALA A 84 -1.33 -24.45 11.86
CA ALA A 84 -2.29 -23.95 10.89
C ALA A 84 -2.34 -24.87 9.66
N VAL A 85 -1.17 -25.30 9.17
CA VAL A 85 -1.09 -26.24 8.04
C VAL A 85 -1.82 -27.56 8.35
N ALA A 86 -1.76 -28.02 9.59
CA ALA A 86 -2.40 -29.28 10.00
C ALA A 86 -3.92 -29.24 9.84
N VAL A 87 -4.56 -28.07 9.88
CA VAL A 87 -6.02 -27.94 9.72
C VAL A 87 -6.44 -27.54 8.30
N MET A 88 -5.49 -27.37 7.38
CA MET A 88 -5.79 -27.07 5.99
C MET A 88 -6.23 -28.30 5.22
N SER A 89 -7.14 -28.11 4.26
CA SER A 89 -7.49 -29.17 3.31
C SER A 89 -6.35 -29.43 2.33
N ASP A 90 -6.37 -30.59 1.67
CA ASP A 90 -5.38 -30.92 0.63
C ASP A 90 -5.39 -29.90 -0.50
N ASP A 91 -6.57 -29.42 -0.90
CA ASP A 91 -6.70 -28.40 -1.95
C ASP A 91 -6.11 -27.07 -1.54
N GLU A 92 -6.33 -26.65 -0.29
CA GLU A 92 -5.73 -25.43 0.25
C GLU A 92 -4.21 -25.52 0.27
N ILE A 93 -3.65 -26.65 0.72
CA ILE A 93 -2.21 -26.88 0.72
C ILE A 93 -1.64 -26.78 -0.70
N ARG A 94 -2.28 -27.47 -1.66
CA ARG A 94 -1.83 -27.45 -3.05
C ARG A 94 -1.88 -26.06 -3.67
N THR A 95 -3.01 -25.38 -3.52
CA THR A 95 -3.21 -24.03 -4.07
C THR A 95 -2.20 -23.05 -3.51
N LEU A 96 -1.99 -23.06 -2.21
CA LEU A 96 -1.05 -22.16 -1.55
C LEU A 96 0.39 -22.47 -1.98
N THR A 97 0.74 -23.75 -2.08
CA THR A 97 2.07 -24.18 -2.54
C THR A 97 2.36 -23.66 -3.94
N VAL A 98 1.43 -23.86 -4.88
CA VAL A 98 1.60 -23.39 -6.27
C VAL A 98 1.74 -21.88 -6.33
N THR A 99 0.92 -21.15 -5.57
CA THR A 99 0.98 -19.69 -5.51
C THR A 99 2.34 -19.22 -5.00
N LEU A 100 2.82 -19.79 -3.90
CA LEU A 100 4.10 -19.39 -3.31
C LEU A 100 5.29 -19.78 -4.20
N GLN A 101 5.25 -20.91 -4.85
CA GLN A 101 6.28 -21.30 -5.81
C GLN A 101 6.35 -20.32 -6.99
N GLY A 102 5.20 -19.88 -7.49
CA GLY A 102 5.14 -18.86 -8.55
C GLY A 102 5.73 -17.53 -8.11
N VAL A 103 5.46 -17.11 -6.88
CA VAL A 103 6.04 -15.89 -6.30
C VAL A 103 7.56 -16.03 -6.16
N ALA A 104 8.03 -17.15 -5.65
CA ALA A 104 9.47 -17.43 -5.50
C ALA A 104 10.20 -17.39 -6.85
N ALA A 105 9.59 -17.96 -7.89
CA ALA A 105 10.16 -17.94 -9.24
C ALA A 105 10.28 -16.51 -9.80
N ARG A 106 9.26 -15.67 -9.58
CA ARG A 106 9.31 -14.26 -9.99
C ARG A 106 10.38 -13.48 -9.21
N LEU A 107 10.55 -13.78 -7.95
CA LEU A 107 11.57 -13.14 -7.11
C LEU A 107 12.97 -13.49 -7.60
N GLU A 108 13.23 -14.74 -7.98
CA GLU A 108 14.51 -15.17 -8.56
C GLU A 108 14.82 -14.42 -9.85
N LYS A 109 13.84 -14.22 -10.72
CA LYS A 109 14.00 -13.46 -11.98
C LYS A 109 14.29 -11.99 -11.76
N ALA A 110 13.83 -11.41 -10.65
CA ALA A 110 13.98 -10.00 -10.34
C ALA A 110 15.34 -9.64 -9.77
N LYS A 111 16.16 -10.62 -9.43
CA LYS A 111 17.52 -10.40 -8.89
C LYS A 111 18.52 -9.98 -9.95
#